data_29d254790cd8a6487418dc344e15cef5
#
_entry.id   29d254790cd8a6487418dc344e15cef5
#
_cell.length_a   1.000
_cell.length_b   1.000
_cell.length_c   1.000
_cell.angle_alpha   90.00
_cell.angle_beta   90.00
_cell.angle_gamma   90.00
#
_symmetry.space_group_name_H-M   'P 1'
#
loop_
_entity.id
_entity.type
_entity.pdbx_description
1 polymer ?
#
loop_
_entity_poly.entity_id
_entity_poly.type
_entity_poly.pdbx_seq_one_letter_code
_entity_poly.pdbx_strand_id
1 'polypeptide(L)'
;EGKVQELEAKVEKLTKRDSKLTPDNSSLPPSSQHPHAKSKAPKTKGSQKRPGSQPGHPKHDRDLIATDQGDQVIELKPETCRRCGQELSGVDYDPLRHQVWELPEIRAEVKEYQRHRLECPCCGTKTCAPLPSGIPQGQSGPRLVAFAGLLMGYYRQSKRRTALFLQDFLKMPCSEGLTVKMHCQVAQALEEPYEELKATLGEQSQVYMDETPAKQAQKKAWLWTVVAPFFAVFAIFPSRKAEALDKLLGDGFEGVIHCDRAKMYWQEPKLQWCWAHLKRDVQALVDYPDNQVKRLGHDLMRQVRLIFKHWHRYQDEEIGWERFRRCMVWTGHMGNR
;
A
#
# COMPACT_ATOMS: atom_id res chain seq x y z
N GLU A 1 -26.89 -34.39 -26.41
CA GLU A 1 -26.27 -34.40 -25.06
C GLU A 1 -24.91 -35.13 -25.07
N GLY A 2 -24.76 -36.32 -25.67
CA GLY A 2 -23.50 -37.07 -25.67
C GLY A 2 -22.30 -36.38 -26.37
N LYS A 3 -22.57 -35.63 -27.46
CA LYS A 3 -21.53 -34.89 -28.19
C LYS A 3 -21.00 -33.67 -27.45
N VAL A 4 -21.83 -33.03 -26.61
CA VAL A 4 -21.44 -31.89 -25.76
C VAL A 4 -20.54 -32.39 -24.61
N GLN A 5 -20.92 -33.50 -23.97
CA GLN A 5 -20.12 -34.15 -22.93
C GLN A 5 -18.76 -34.64 -23.44
N GLU A 6 -18.71 -35.18 -24.68
CA GLU A 6 -17.46 -35.56 -25.30
C GLU A 6 -16.56 -34.37 -25.64
N LEU A 7 -17.13 -33.25 -26.06
CA LEU A 7 -16.42 -32.00 -26.29
C LEU A 7 -15.95 -31.35 -24.99
N GLU A 8 -16.74 -31.38 -23.95
CA GLU A 8 -16.37 -30.87 -22.61
C GLU A 8 -15.23 -31.72 -22.02
N ALA A 9 -15.30 -33.06 -22.12
CA ALA A 9 -14.22 -33.93 -21.68
C ALA A 9 -12.94 -33.75 -22.53
N LYS A 10 -13.09 -33.44 -23.82
CA LYS A 10 -11.96 -33.15 -24.72
C LYS A 10 -11.33 -31.78 -24.40
N VAL A 11 -12.15 -30.77 -24.12
CA VAL A 11 -11.72 -29.44 -23.65
C VAL A 11 -11.02 -29.56 -22.29
N GLU A 12 -11.57 -30.33 -21.36
CA GLU A 12 -10.96 -30.57 -20.04
C GLU A 12 -9.62 -31.35 -20.16
N LYS A 13 -9.54 -32.30 -21.10
CA LYS A 13 -8.28 -33.02 -21.41
C LYS A 13 -7.24 -32.14 -22.09
N LEU A 14 -7.65 -31.21 -22.94
CA LEU A 14 -6.78 -30.24 -23.60
C LEU A 14 -6.31 -29.13 -22.64
N THR A 15 -7.15 -28.72 -21.70
CA THR A 15 -6.78 -27.74 -20.65
C THR A 15 -5.86 -28.33 -19.56
N LYS A 16 -5.89 -29.68 -19.37
CA LYS A 16 -4.98 -30.36 -18.44
C LYS A 16 -3.63 -30.74 -19.06
N ARG A 17 -3.45 -30.62 -20.39
CA ARG A 17 -2.20 -30.99 -21.08
C ARG A 17 -1.30 -29.76 -21.31
N ASP A 18 -0.22 -29.74 -20.56
CA ASP A 18 1.12 -29.30 -20.98
C ASP A 18 1.46 -27.81 -21.13
N SER A 19 0.69 -26.87 -20.67
CA SER A 19 1.26 -25.55 -20.39
C SER A 19 1.70 -25.48 -18.93
N LYS A 20 3.00 -25.41 -18.68
CA LYS A 20 3.55 -25.19 -17.34
C LYS A 20 3.02 -23.84 -16.84
N LEU A 21 2.02 -23.86 -15.97
CA LEU A 21 1.42 -22.66 -15.40
C LEU A 21 2.47 -21.90 -14.57
N THR A 22 2.63 -20.65 -14.86
CA THR A 22 3.52 -19.73 -14.15
C THR A 22 2.73 -18.47 -13.80
N PRO A 23 3.19 -17.63 -12.87
CA PRO A 23 2.54 -16.34 -12.61
C PRO A 23 2.51 -15.40 -13.81
N ASP A 24 3.33 -15.65 -14.84
CA ASP A 24 3.36 -14.82 -16.06
C ASP A 24 2.24 -15.19 -17.05
N ASN A 25 1.73 -16.43 -17.01
CA ASN A 25 0.70 -16.94 -17.92
C ASN A 25 -0.54 -17.51 -17.20
N SER A 26 -0.71 -17.21 -15.91
CA SER A 26 -1.86 -17.67 -15.11
C SER A 26 -2.13 -16.73 -13.95
N SER A 27 -3.23 -16.96 -13.23
CA SER A 27 -3.57 -16.24 -12.00
C SER A 27 -2.82 -16.77 -10.75
N LEU A 28 -1.76 -17.57 -10.92
CA LEU A 28 -0.95 -18.02 -9.80
C LEU A 28 -0.21 -16.82 -9.18
N PRO A 29 -0.18 -16.72 -7.83
CA PRO A 29 0.55 -15.64 -7.17
C PRO A 29 2.06 -15.77 -7.42
N PRO A 30 2.82 -14.68 -7.44
CA PRO A 30 4.28 -14.71 -7.58
C PRO A 30 4.98 -15.62 -6.56
N SER A 31 4.40 -15.78 -5.37
CA SER A 31 4.88 -16.68 -4.32
C SER A 31 4.78 -18.16 -4.65
N SER A 32 4.05 -18.55 -5.71
CA SER A 32 3.98 -19.92 -6.18
C SER A 32 5.20 -20.33 -7.02
N GLN A 33 6.04 -19.38 -7.43
CA GLN A 33 7.31 -19.69 -8.08
C GLN A 33 8.32 -20.22 -7.07
N HIS A 34 9.11 -21.20 -7.48
CA HIS A 34 10.23 -21.66 -6.67
C HIS A 34 11.20 -20.49 -6.43
N PRO A 35 11.75 -20.30 -5.20
CA PRO A 35 12.64 -19.18 -4.88
C PRO A 35 13.85 -19.02 -5.83
N HIS A 36 14.28 -20.11 -6.43
CA HIS A 36 15.37 -20.14 -7.42
C HIS A 36 14.90 -20.19 -8.89
N ALA A 37 13.59 -20.00 -9.15
CA ALA A 37 13.11 -19.88 -10.52
C ALA A 37 13.68 -18.58 -11.11
N LYS A 38 14.56 -18.71 -12.10
CA LYS A 38 15.07 -17.55 -12.82
C LYS A 38 13.88 -16.87 -13.50
N SER A 39 13.55 -15.67 -13.08
CA SER A 39 12.65 -14.77 -13.80
C SER A 39 13.18 -14.68 -15.24
N LYS A 40 12.34 -14.98 -16.22
CA LYS A 40 12.59 -14.58 -17.60
C LYS A 40 12.41 -13.06 -17.67
N ALA A 41 13.37 -12.32 -17.13
CA ALA A 41 13.42 -10.90 -17.36
C ALA A 41 13.37 -10.67 -18.88
N PRO A 42 12.49 -9.80 -19.38
CA PRO A 42 12.55 -9.44 -20.79
C PRO A 42 13.97 -8.98 -21.05
N LYS A 43 14.60 -9.57 -22.10
CA LYS A 43 15.87 -9.08 -22.64
C LYS A 43 15.60 -7.73 -23.31
N THR A 44 15.22 -6.73 -22.53
CA THR A 44 15.47 -5.37 -22.93
C THR A 44 16.98 -5.28 -23.09
N LYS A 45 17.43 -4.81 -24.23
CA LYS A 45 18.82 -4.38 -24.41
C LYS A 45 19.08 -3.35 -23.32
N GLY A 46 19.41 -3.84 -22.13
CA GLY A 46 19.67 -3.03 -20.96
C GLY A 46 20.83 -2.13 -21.34
N SER A 47 20.73 -0.86 -20.99
CA SER A 47 21.90 0.01 -21.09
C SER A 47 23.04 -0.73 -20.38
N GLN A 48 24.22 -0.80 -20.99
CA GLN A 48 25.42 -1.42 -20.39
C GLN A 48 25.92 -0.64 -19.15
N LYS A 49 25.11 0.29 -18.66
CA LYS A 49 25.41 1.09 -17.48
C LYS A 49 25.32 0.24 -16.22
N ARG A 50 26.33 0.31 -15.39
CA ARG A 50 26.36 -0.38 -14.09
C ARG A 50 25.23 0.18 -13.18
N PRO A 51 24.60 -0.65 -12.33
CA PRO A 51 23.67 -0.16 -11.33
C PRO A 51 24.35 0.87 -10.41
N GLY A 52 23.65 1.95 -10.08
CA GLY A 52 24.13 3.04 -9.25
C GLY A 52 24.39 4.33 -10.04
N SER A 53 24.84 5.37 -9.33
CA SER A 53 25.17 6.66 -9.95
C SER A 53 26.30 6.53 -10.96
N GLN A 54 26.09 7.06 -12.14
CA GLN A 54 27.11 7.05 -13.21
C GLN A 54 28.14 8.16 -12.96
N PRO A 55 29.40 8.01 -13.43
CA PRO A 55 30.36 9.11 -13.42
C PRO A 55 29.75 10.37 -14.05
N GLY A 56 29.87 11.51 -13.37
CA GLY A 56 29.29 12.78 -13.80
C GLY A 56 27.82 13.00 -13.41
N HIS A 57 27.19 12.08 -12.66
CA HIS A 57 25.87 12.32 -12.09
C HIS A 57 25.94 13.48 -11.09
N PRO A 58 25.13 14.54 -11.25
CA PRO A 58 25.12 15.66 -10.32
C PRO A 58 24.74 15.16 -8.92
N LYS A 59 25.43 15.67 -7.91
CA LYS A 59 25.12 15.39 -6.50
C LYS A 59 23.76 16.01 -6.20
N HIS A 60 22.86 15.22 -5.61
CA HIS A 60 21.62 15.72 -5.04
C HIS A 60 21.85 16.00 -3.56
N ASP A 61 22.09 17.26 -3.23
CA ASP A 61 22.08 17.72 -1.84
C ASP A 61 20.64 18.02 -1.40
N ARG A 62 20.42 18.07 -0.08
CA ARG A 62 19.16 18.56 0.45
C ARG A 62 19.07 20.06 0.19
N ASP A 63 17.87 20.53 -0.16
CA ASP A 63 17.60 21.96 -0.24
C ASP A 63 17.84 22.62 1.11
N LEU A 64 18.50 23.77 1.09
CA LEU A 64 18.74 24.54 2.29
C LEU A 64 17.42 25.17 2.75
N ILE A 65 17.07 24.97 4.02
CA ILE A 65 15.96 25.72 4.63
C ILE A 65 16.34 27.20 4.83
N ALA A 66 15.34 28.08 4.92
CA ALA A 66 15.55 29.48 5.20
C ALA A 66 16.25 29.68 6.55
N THR A 67 17.04 30.72 6.70
CA THR A 67 17.88 30.96 7.90
C THR A 67 17.04 31.13 9.16
N ASP A 68 15.85 31.71 9.03
CA ASP A 68 14.87 31.92 10.11
C ASP A 68 14.11 30.63 10.51
N GLN A 69 14.23 29.57 9.73
CA GLN A 69 13.68 28.25 10.01
C GLN A 69 14.67 27.29 10.68
N GLY A 70 15.92 27.71 10.82
CA GLY A 70 16.95 26.94 11.53
C GLY A 70 16.89 27.16 13.03
N ASP A 71 17.20 26.12 13.83
CA ASP A 71 17.21 26.22 15.29
C ASP A 71 18.36 27.11 15.80
N GLN A 72 19.48 27.12 15.09
CA GLN A 72 20.66 27.89 15.47
C GLN A 72 21.44 28.34 14.24
N VAL A 73 21.90 29.60 14.24
CA VAL A 73 22.81 30.15 13.24
C VAL A 73 24.15 30.44 13.92
N ILE A 74 25.21 29.85 13.43
CA ILE A 74 26.58 30.05 13.92
C ILE A 74 27.36 30.77 12.83
N GLU A 75 27.75 32.01 13.08
CA GLU A 75 28.62 32.78 12.19
C GLU A 75 30.08 32.36 12.41
N LEU A 76 30.73 31.95 11.33
CA LEU A 76 32.16 31.63 11.32
C LEU A 76 32.88 32.62 10.43
N LYS A 77 33.79 33.40 11.00
CA LYS A 77 34.59 34.39 10.29
C LYS A 77 36.07 33.99 10.35
N PRO A 78 36.79 34.06 9.22
CA PRO A 78 38.24 33.85 9.25
C PRO A 78 38.94 35.01 9.94
N GLU A 79 39.79 34.69 10.90
CA GLU A 79 40.54 35.72 11.65
C GLU A 79 41.75 36.24 10.88
N THR A 80 42.38 35.34 10.10
CA THR A 80 43.63 35.69 9.38
C THR A 80 43.61 35.21 7.94
N CYS A 81 44.36 35.90 7.08
CA CYS A 81 44.54 35.53 5.68
C CYS A 81 45.43 34.26 5.58
N ARG A 82 44.90 33.22 4.94
CA ARG A 82 45.62 31.93 4.73
C ARG A 82 46.91 32.04 3.91
N ARG A 83 47.15 33.17 3.21
CA ARG A 83 48.29 33.36 2.35
C ARG A 83 49.39 34.19 3.02
N CYS A 84 49.03 35.27 3.70
CA CYS A 84 50.01 36.22 4.25
C CYS A 84 49.92 36.40 5.78
N GLY A 85 48.94 35.81 6.45
CA GLY A 85 48.78 35.89 7.91
C GLY A 85 48.18 37.21 8.42
N GLN A 86 47.83 38.18 7.55
CA GLN A 86 47.25 39.46 7.95
C GLN A 86 45.90 39.22 8.58
N GLU A 87 45.59 39.96 9.64
CA GLU A 87 44.23 39.97 10.27
C GLU A 87 43.19 40.41 9.24
N LEU A 88 42.05 39.72 9.29
CA LEU A 88 40.95 39.98 8.41
C LEU A 88 39.80 40.61 9.22
N SER A 89 39.21 41.64 8.63
CA SER A 89 38.00 42.28 9.17
C SER A 89 37.05 42.59 8.02
N GLY A 90 35.75 42.63 8.27
CA GLY A 90 34.75 42.96 7.28
C GLY A 90 33.44 42.19 7.44
N VAL A 91 32.54 42.39 6.50
CA VAL A 91 31.22 41.71 6.43
C VAL A 91 31.09 41.04 5.07
N ASP A 92 30.69 39.77 5.10
CA ASP A 92 30.24 39.03 3.91
C ASP A 92 28.72 39.09 3.89
N TYR A 93 28.15 39.63 2.81
CA TYR A 93 26.69 39.75 2.63
C TYR A 93 26.06 38.50 1.97
N ASP A 94 26.89 37.58 1.47
CA ASP A 94 26.44 36.32 0.85
C ASP A 94 27.31 35.13 1.34
N PRO A 95 27.25 34.78 2.63
CA PRO A 95 28.09 33.75 3.19
C PRO A 95 27.73 32.36 2.64
N LEU A 96 28.72 31.51 2.47
CA LEU A 96 28.52 30.11 2.13
C LEU A 96 27.76 29.41 3.26
N ARG A 97 26.62 28.87 2.94
CA ARG A 97 25.73 28.23 3.92
C ARG A 97 26.00 26.71 3.96
N HIS A 98 26.15 26.20 5.17
CA HIS A 98 26.24 24.76 5.45
C HIS A 98 25.27 24.41 6.57
N GLN A 99 24.36 23.47 6.33
CA GLN A 99 23.33 23.06 7.29
C GLN A 99 23.53 21.59 7.68
N VAL A 100 23.54 21.32 8.98
CA VAL A 100 23.61 20.00 9.56
C VAL A 100 22.29 19.70 10.27
N TRP A 101 21.68 18.56 9.93
CA TRP A 101 20.46 18.08 10.57
C TRP A 101 20.85 17.06 11.63
N GLU A 102 20.49 17.35 12.89
CA GLU A 102 20.73 16.46 14.01
C GLU A 102 19.43 16.12 14.72
N LEU A 103 19.36 14.95 15.31
CA LEU A 103 18.23 14.56 16.15
C LEU A 103 18.50 14.99 17.58
N PRO A 104 17.63 15.82 18.18
CA PRO A 104 17.73 16.14 19.59
C PRO A 104 17.43 14.89 20.42
N GLU A 105 17.82 14.90 21.70
CA GLU A 105 17.42 13.85 22.62
C GLU A 105 15.90 13.81 22.77
N ILE A 106 15.26 12.76 22.29
CA ILE A 106 13.81 12.59 22.34
C ILE A 106 13.45 11.78 23.58
N ARG A 107 12.65 12.35 24.46
CA ARG A 107 12.14 11.71 25.68
C ARG A 107 10.63 11.73 25.73
N ALA A 108 10.04 10.71 26.34
CA ALA A 108 8.63 10.75 26.70
C ALA A 108 8.42 11.73 27.86
N GLU A 109 7.38 12.57 27.75
CA GLU A 109 6.94 13.43 28.87
C GLU A 109 6.17 12.57 29.88
N VAL A 110 6.54 12.68 31.17
CA VAL A 110 5.88 11.96 32.27
C VAL A 110 5.16 12.96 33.17
N LYS A 111 3.86 12.79 33.32
CA LYS A 111 3.02 13.55 34.26
C LYS A 111 2.59 12.64 35.39
N GLU A 112 2.93 12.99 36.64
CA GLU A 112 2.55 12.25 37.82
C GLU A 112 1.31 12.87 38.47
N TYR A 113 0.34 12.05 38.78
CA TYR A 113 -0.87 12.41 39.52
C TYR A 113 -0.84 11.74 40.90
N GLN A 114 -0.48 12.49 41.95
CA GLN A 114 -0.46 12.00 43.34
C GLN A 114 -1.87 12.04 43.92
N ARG A 115 -2.48 10.88 44.05
CA ARG A 115 -3.85 10.73 44.55
C ARG A 115 -3.82 10.41 46.06
N HIS A 116 -4.08 11.40 46.86
CA HIS A 116 -4.13 11.22 48.32
C HIS A 116 -5.37 10.47 48.77
N ARG A 117 -5.20 9.64 49.79
CA ARG A 117 -6.29 8.95 50.50
C ARG A 117 -6.42 9.59 51.87
N LEU A 118 -7.58 10.11 52.16
CA LEU A 118 -7.90 10.74 53.46
C LEU A 118 -8.93 9.89 54.16
N GLU A 119 -8.78 9.77 55.48
CA GLU A 119 -9.72 9.07 56.34
C GLU A 119 -10.72 10.09 56.92
N CYS A 120 -12.01 9.77 56.85
CA CYS A 120 -13.04 10.59 57.37
C CYS A 120 -13.01 10.54 58.94
N PRO A 121 -12.87 11.69 59.60
CA PRO A 121 -12.83 11.68 61.08
C PRO A 121 -14.16 11.30 61.72
N CYS A 122 -15.25 11.34 60.99
CA CYS A 122 -16.58 11.00 61.48
C CYS A 122 -16.88 9.47 61.38
N CYS A 123 -16.59 8.86 60.24
CA CYS A 123 -17.00 7.45 59.98
C CYS A 123 -15.84 6.51 59.67
N GLY A 124 -14.60 6.96 59.69
CA GLY A 124 -13.41 6.16 59.39
C GLY A 124 -13.23 5.75 57.93
N THR A 125 -14.13 6.11 57.02
CA THR A 125 -14.06 5.73 55.61
C THR A 125 -12.91 6.40 54.91
N LYS A 126 -12.04 5.61 54.23
CA LYS A 126 -10.94 6.11 53.42
C LYS A 126 -11.41 6.47 52.02
N THR A 127 -11.26 7.73 51.64
CA THR A 127 -11.64 8.25 50.32
C THR A 127 -10.39 8.66 49.54
N CYS A 128 -10.26 8.16 48.29
CA CYS A 128 -9.16 8.51 47.40
C CYS A 128 -9.63 9.58 46.41
N ALA A 129 -8.80 10.58 46.15
CA ALA A 129 -9.09 11.58 45.14
C ALA A 129 -9.25 10.92 43.74
N PRO A 130 -10.30 11.27 42.97
CA PRO A 130 -10.44 10.77 41.59
C PRO A 130 -9.36 11.36 40.67
N LEU A 131 -9.09 10.71 39.54
CA LEU A 131 -8.35 11.33 38.47
C LEU A 131 -9.22 12.40 37.80
N PRO A 132 -8.62 13.51 37.32
CA PRO A 132 -9.34 14.48 36.53
C PRO A 132 -9.97 13.87 35.29
N SER A 133 -11.07 14.48 34.81
CA SER A 133 -11.69 14.08 33.54
C SER A 133 -10.70 14.17 32.39
N GLY A 134 -10.75 13.21 31.47
CA GLY A 134 -9.86 13.13 30.32
C GLY A 134 -8.49 12.48 30.57
N ILE A 135 -8.16 12.18 31.85
CA ILE A 135 -6.93 11.44 32.17
C ILE A 135 -7.18 9.93 32.06
N PRO A 136 -6.38 9.20 31.25
CA PRO A 136 -6.57 7.76 31.10
C PRO A 136 -6.28 7.02 32.40
N GLN A 137 -7.02 5.94 32.66
CA GLN A 137 -6.78 5.06 33.81
C GLN A 137 -5.46 4.29 33.72
N GLY A 138 -4.94 4.10 32.49
CA GLY A 138 -3.65 3.46 32.23
C GLY A 138 -2.50 4.47 32.23
N GLN A 139 -1.28 3.94 32.11
CA GLN A 139 -0.05 4.73 32.11
C GLN A 139 0.35 5.26 30.71
N SER A 140 -0.47 5.03 29.70
CA SER A 140 -0.21 5.48 28.33
C SER A 140 -1.19 6.58 27.95
N GLY A 141 -0.67 7.75 27.64
CA GLY A 141 -1.47 8.88 27.14
C GLY A 141 -1.92 8.66 25.68
N PRO A 142 -2.95 9.39 25.21
CA PRO A 142 -3.55 9.17 23.89
C PRO A 142 -2.56 9.38 22.74
N ARG A 143 -1.65 10.33 22.82
CA ARG A 143 -0.61 10.56 21.78
C ARG A 143 0.37 9.38 21.68
N LEU A 144 0.76 8.79 22.81
CA LEU A 144 1.63 7.61 22.84
C LEU A 144 0.90 6.40 22.23
N VAL A 145 -0.38 6.20 22.57
CA VAL A 145 -1.21 5.14 22.02
C VAL A 145 -1.35 5.30 20.50
N ALA A 146 -1.64 6.50 20.02
CA ALA A 146 -1.74 6.80 18.59
C ALA A 146 -0.41 6.56 17.86
N PHE A 147 0.72 6.99 18.46
CA PHE A 147 2.05 6.79 17.90
C PHE A 147 2.41 5.30 17.80
N ALA A 148 2.14 4.53 18.84
CA ALA A 148 2.33 3.07 18.80
C ALA A 148 1.44 2.40 17.74
N GLY A 149 0.19 2.86 17.58
CA GLY A 149 -0.71 2.43 16.52
C GLY A 149 -0.17 2.74 15.12
N LEU A 150 0.38 3.94 14.92
CA LEU A 150 1.01 4.35 13.67
C LEU A 150 2.23 3.48 13.33
N LEU A 151 3.09 3.18 14.30
CA LEU A 151 4.23 2.30 14.12
C LEU A 151 3.80 0.90 13.66
N MET A 152 2.75 0.35 14.27
CA MET A 152 2.26 -1.01 13.95
C MET A 152 1.43 -1.04 12.66
N GLY A 153 0.56 -0.07 12.42
CA GLY A 153 -0.31 -0.01 11.27
C GLY A 153 0.40 0.49 10.01
N TYR A 154 0.76 1.77 9.98
CA TYR A 154 1.33 2.42 8.80
C TYR A 154 2.78 1.98 8.53
N TYR A 155 3.63 1.98 9.57
CA TYR A 155 5.04 1.59 9.44
C TYR A 155 5.28 0.08 9.54
N ARG A 156 4.23 -0.75 9.69
CA ARG A 156 4.28 -2.22 9.66
C ARG A 156 5.26 -2.83 10.67
N GLN A 157 5.46 -2.18 11.80
CA GLN A 157 6.30 -2.71 12.86
C GLN A 157 5.60 -3.86 13.58
N SER A 158 6.34 -4.93 13.90
CA SER A 158 5.80 -5.96 14.78
C SER A 158 5.64 -5.43 16.20
N LYS A 159 4.76 -6.03 17.01
CA LYS A 159 4.56 -5.66 18.41
C LYS A 159 5.87 -5.64 19.20
N ARG A 160 6.74 -6.63 18.99
CA ARG A 160 8.07 -6.70 19.58
C ARG A 160 8.97 -5.54 19.15
N ARG A 161 9.04 -5.25 17.86
CA ARG A 161 9.84 -4.13 17.36
C ARG A 161 9.34 -2.78 17.84
N THR A 162 8.01 -2.62 17.94
CA THR A 162 7.40 -1.41 18.52
C THR A 162 7.79 -1.26 19.99
N ALA A 163 7.75 -2.33 20.80
CA ALA A 163 8.19 -2.28 22.19
C ALA A 163 9.68 -1.89 22.31
N LEU A 164 10.56 -2.51 21.51
CA LEU A 164 11.99 -2.17 21.47
C LEU A 164 12.21 -0.71 21.02
N PHE A 165 11.52 -0.25 20.00
CA PHE A 165 11.63 1.13 19.54
C PHE A 165 11.26 2.13 20.64
N LEU A 166 10.18 1.89 21.39
CA LEU A 166 9.76 2.75 22.48
C LEU A 166 10.79 2.74 23.63
N GLN A 167 11.41 1.58 23.91
CA GLN A 167 12.46 1.46 24.92
C GLN A 167 13.75 2.16 24.47
N ASP A 168 14.24 1.88 23.28
CA ASP A 168 15.54 2.33 22.81
C ASP A 168 15.53 3.81 22.44
N PHE A 169 14.46 4.27 21.81
CA PHE A 169 14.35 5.62 21.27
C PHE A 169 13.73 6.62 22.25
N LEU A 170 12.61 6.27 22.89
CA LEU A 170 11.94 7.15 23.86
C LEU A 170 12.34 6.90 25.32
N LYS A 171 13.24 5.94 25.57
CA LYS A 171 13.67 5.51 26.92
C LYS A 171 12.50 5.12 27.83
N MET A 172 11.40 4.64 27.23
CA MET A 172 10.17 4.28 27.92
C MET A 172 10.09 2.76 28.11
N PRO A 173 9.99 2.23 29.32
CA PRO A 173 9.77 0.81 29.54
C PRO A 173 8.45 0.36 28.86
N CYS A 174 8.57 -0.60 27.94
CA CYS A 174 7.42 -1.09 27.19
C CYS A 174 7.52 -2.60 26.96
N SER A 175 6.53 -3.35 27.43
CA SER A 175 6.41 -4.77 27.14
C SER A 175 5.61 -5.03 25.84
N GLU A 176 5.79 -6.22 25.25
CA GLU A 176 4.95 -6.64 24.13
C GLU A 176 3.45 -6.65 24.48
N GLY A 177 3.11 -7.02 25.73
CA GLY A 177 1.73 -6.97 26.21
C GLY A 177 1.16 -5.55 26.25
N LEU A 178 1.99 -4.55 26.57
CA LEU A 178 1.56 -3.15 26.52
C LEU A 178 1.29 -2.69 25.08
N THR A 179 2.13 -3.10 24.11
CA THR A 179 1.87 -2.77 22.68
C THR A 179 0.59 -3.43 22.17
N VAL A 180 0.26 -4.65 22.63
CA VAL A 180 -1.02 -5.29 22.32
C VAL A 180 -2.18 -4.45 22.86
N LYS A 181 -2.10 -4.02 24.12
CA LYS A 181 -3.14 -3.18 24.75
C LYS A 181 -3.32 -1.87 23.98
N MET A 182 -2.24 -1.18 23.63
CA MET A 182 -2.31 0.05 22.82
C MET A 182 -2.91 -0.20 21.44
N HIS A 183 -2.55 -1.31 20.79
CA HIS A 183 -3.13 -1.69 19.51
C HIS A 183 -4.65 -1.90 19.60
N CYS A 184 -5.14 -2.59 20.65
CA CYS A 184 -6.58 -2.77 20.86
C CYS A 184 -7.30 -1.42 21.11
N GLN A 185 -6.67 -0.50 21.86
CA GLN A 185 -7.23 0.83 22.08
C GLN A 185 -7.35 1.63 20.77
N VAL A 186 -6.33 1.57 19.90
CA VAL A 186 -6.38 2.21 18.57
C VAL A 186 -7.46 1.56 17.70
N ALA A 187 -7.54 0.22 17.68
CA ALA A 187 -8.56 -0.49 16.92
C ALA A 187 -9.97 -0.09 17.35
N GLN A 188 -10.23 -0.01 18.66
CA GLN A 188 -11.51 0.45 19.19
C GLN A 188 -11.82 1.91 18.82
N ALA A 189 -10.82 2.81 18.89
CA ALA A 189 -11.00 4.21 18.52
C ALA A 189 -11.24 4.43 17.02
N LEU A 190 -10.80 3.49 16.17
CA LEU A 190 -10.99 3.53 14.72
C LEU A 190 -12.23 2.76 14.24
N GLU A 191 -12.98 2.11 15.11
CA GLU A 191 -14.14 1.29 14.74
C GLU A 191 -15.23 2.12 14.07
N GLU A 192 -15.63 3.23 14.67
CA GLU A 192 -16.67 4.12 14.14
C GLU A 192 -16.24 4.76 12.79
N PRO A 193 -15.07 5.41 12.65
CA PRO A 193 -14.60 5.91 11.35
C PRO A 193 -14.46 4.83 10.27
N TYR A 194 -14.11 3.60 10.66
CA TYR A 194 -14.04 2.48 9.73
C TYR A 194 -15.42 2.08 9.20
N GLU A 195 -16.41 1.94 10.08
CA GLU A 195 -17.78 1.57 9.69
C GLU A 195 -18.44 2.69 8.87
N GLU A 196 -18.16 3.96 9.17
CA GLU A 196 -18.59 5.10 8.34
C GLU A 196 -18.02 5.01 6.92
N LEU A 197 -16.70 4.82 6.76
CA LEU A 197 -16.07 4.67 5.45
C LEU A 197 -16.61 3.44 4.70
N LYS A 198 -16.81 2.34 5.40
CA LYS A 198 -17.35 1.12 4.81
C LYS A 198 -18.78 1.34 4.32
N ALA A 199 -19.62 2.05 5.07
CA ALA A 199 -20.98 2.36 4.66
C ALA A 199 -21.04 3.20 3.37
N THR A 200 -20.05 4.06 3.12
CA THR A 200 -19.97 4.88 1.89
C THR A 200 -19.52 4.09 0.65
N LEU A 201 -19.10 2.83 0.79
CA LEU A 201 -18.70 2.02 -0.38
C LEU A 201 -19.84 1.80 -1.36
N GLY A 202 -21.07 1.59 -0.88
CA GLY A 202 -22.25 1.39 -1.71
C GLY A 202 -22.61 2.57 -2.61
N GLU A 203 -22.15 3.77 -2.26
CA GLU A 203 -22.43 5.02 -3.01
C GLU A 203 -21.35 5.35 -4.06
N GLN A 204 -20.29 4.54 -4.13
CA GLN A 204 -19.18 4.82 -5.05
C GLN A 204 -19.55 4.51 -6.49
N SER A 205 -19.16 5.38 -7.42
CA SER A 205 -19.34 5.15 -8.85
C SER A 205 -18.44 4.02 -9.40
N GLN A 206 -17.35 3.75 -8.72
CA GLN A 206 -16.42 2.65 -9.03
C GLN A 206 -15.61 2.21 -7.82
N VAL A 207 -15.29 0.93 -7.76
CA VAL A 207 -14.40 0.34 -6.77
C VAL A 207 -13.46 -0.67 -7.40
N TYR A 208 -12.25 -0.81 -6.83
CA TYR A 208 -11.30 -1.86 -7.18
C TYR A 208 -11.30 -2.89 -6.07
N MET A 209 -11.53 -4.15 -6.42
CA MET A 209 -11.64 -5.24 -5.45
C MET A 209 -10.65 -6.35 -5.74
N ASP A 210 -10.06 -6.87 -4.67
CA ASP A 210 -9.19 -8.04 -4.70
C ASP A 210 -9.28 -8.77 -3.36
N GLU A 211 -9.04 -10.08 -3.36
CA GLU A 211 -9.04 -10.87 -2.15
C GLU A 211 -7.82 -11.78 -2.05
N THR A 212 -7.19 -11.76 -0.90
CA THR A 212 -5.99 -12.53 -0.60
C THR A 212 -6.25 -13.55 0.49
N PRO A 213 -5.78 -14.81 0.34
CA PRO A 213 -5.89 -15.80 1.42
C PRO A 213 -5.22 -15.30 2.69
N ALA A 214 -5.92 -15.41 3.80
CA ALA A 214 -5.46 -15.02 5.13
C ALA A 214 -5.72 -16.13 6.15
N LYS A 215 -5.20 -15.96 7.35
CA LYS A 215 -5.53 -16.80 8.53
C LYS A 215 -5.99 -15.90 9.66
N GLN A 216 -7.09 -16.27 10.29
CA GLN A 216 -7.60 -15.65 11.51
C GLN A 216 -7.78 -16.74 12.55
N ALA A 217 -7.13 -16.59 13.71
CA ALA A 217 -7.15 -17.61 14.77
C ALA A 217 -6.85 -19.04 14.24
N GLN A 218 -5.82 -19.19 13.40
CA GLN A 218 -5.40 -20.42 12.72
C GLN A 218 -6.41 -21.00 11.70
N LYS A 219 -7.57 -20.40 11.54
CA LYS A 219 -8.58 -20.80 10.55
C LYS A 219 -8.33 -20.06 9.24
N LYS A 220 -8.68 -20.71 8.12
CA LYS A 220 -8.65 -20.08 6.79
C LYS A 220 -9.63 -18.92 6.76
N ALA A 221 -9.17 -17.78 6.27
CA ALA A 221 -9.94 -16.57 6.04
C ALA A 221 -9.49 -15.89 4.76
N TRP A 222 -10.16 -14.83 4.37
CA TRP A 222 -9.85 -14.03 3.19
C TRP A 222 -9.83 -12.56 3.60
N LEU A 223 -8.72 -11.90 3.27
CA LEU A 223 -8.61 -10.46 3.36
C LEU A 223 -9.15 -9.87 2.07
N TRP A 224 -10.23 -9.15 2.16
CA TRP A 224 -10.83 -8.39 1.08
C TRP A 224 -10.32 -6.97 1.11
N THR A 225 -9.90 -6.47 -0.02
CA THR A 225 -9.46 -5.09 -0.22
C THR A 225 -10.43 -4.42 -1.18
N VAL A 226 -11.03 -3.34 -0.75
CA VAL A 226 -11.89 -2.50 -1.59
C VAL A 226 -11.27 -1.11 -1.65
N VAL A 227 -10.87 -0.68 -2.83
CA VAL A 227 -10.26 0.65 -3.05
C VAL A 227 -11.25 1.52 -3.82
N ALA A 228 -11.69 2.59 -3.19
CA ALA A 228 -12.45 3.67 -3.79
C ALA A 228 -11.50 4.81 -4.25
N PRO A 229 -11.96 5.82 -4.99
CA PRO A 229 -11.09 6.91 -5.48
C PRO A 229 -10.27 7.63 -4.40
N PHE A 230 -10.80 7.75 -3.18
CA PHE A 230 -10.18 8.54 -2.12
C PHE A 230 -9.83 7.76 -0.85
N PHE A 231 -10.25 6.49 -0.73
CA PHE A 231 -9.99 5.66 0.44
C PHE A 231 -9.96 4.18 0.09
N ALA A 232 -9.50 3.37 1.05
CA ALA A 232 -9.54 1.92 0.95
C ALA A 232 -10.12 1.31 2.23
N VAL A 233 -10.89 0.24 2.06
CA VAL A 233 -11.45 -0.55 3.16
C VAL A 233 -10.89 -1.97 3.08
N PHE A 234 -10.46 -2.49 4.23
CA PHE A 234 -9.97 -3.85 4.38
C PHE A 234 -10.88 -4.62 5.31
N ALA A 235 -11.36 -5.78 4.89
CA ALA A 235 -12.23 -6.63 5.70
C ALA A 235 -11.76 -8.09 5.66
N ILE A 236 -11.97 -8.82 6.75
CA ILE A 236 -11.63 -10.25 6.83
C ILE A 236 -12.93 -11.05 6.91
N PHE A 237 -13.11 -11.95 5.94
CA PHE A 237 -14.25 -12.88 5.92
C PHE A 237 -13.79 -14.34 5.92
N PRO A 238 -14.61 -15.25 6.48
CA PRO A 238 -14.28 -16.68 6.49
C PRO A 238 -14.38 -17.34 5.12
N SER A 239 -15.06 -16.70 4.15
CA SER A 239 -15.29 -17.25 2.82
C SER A 239 -14.96 -16.26 1.70
N ARG A 240 -14.77 -16.81 0.48
CA ARG A 240 -14.59 -16.08 -0.78
C ARG A 240 -15.85 -16.19 -1.65
N LYS A 241 -17.02 -16.05 -1.06
CA LYS A 241 -18.30 -16.16 -1.76
C LYS A 241 -18.88 -14.76 -2.07
N ALA A 242 -19.87 -14.70 -2.96
CA ALA A 242 -20.58 -13.48 -3.31
C ALA A 242 -21.21 -12.76 -2.09
N GLU A 243 -21.65 -13.50 -1.08
CA GLU A 243 -22.17 -12.93 0.18
C GLU A 243 -21.21 -11.92 0.86
N ALA A 244 -19.90 -11.98 0.55
CA ALA A 244 -18.95 -11.00 1.06
C ALA A 244 -19.03 -9.67 0.29
N LEU A 245 -19.44 -9.69 -0.99
CA LEU A 245 -19.69 -8.49 -1.79
C LEU A 245 -20.87 -7.72 -1.23
N ASP A 246 -21.98 -8.41 -0.97
CA ASP A 246 -23.20 -7.81 -0.40
C ASP A 246 -22.90 -7.13 0.94
N LYS A 247 -22.07 -7.76 1.78
CA LYS A 247 -21.65 -7.20 3.08
C LYS A 247 -20.72 -5.99 2.97
N LEU A 248 -20.02 -5.85 1.86
CA LEU A 248 -19.07 -4.74 1.63
C LEU A 248 -19.73 -3.59 0.87
N LEU A 249 -20.47 -3.91 -0.17
CA LEU A 249 -21.03 -2.92 -1.11
C LEU A 249 -22.51 -2.64 -0.86
N GLY A 250 -23.20 -3.49 -0.09
CA GLY A 250 -24.66 -3.47 0.04
C GLY A 250 -25.37 -4.12 -1.15
N ASP A 251 -26.66 -4.40 -0.97
CA ASP A 251 -27.49 -4.97 -2.02
C ASP A 251 -27.71 -3.97 -3.15
N GLY A 252 -27.49 -4.42 -4.37
CA GLY A 252 -27.78 -3.61 -5.57
C GLY A 252 -26.76 -2.51 -5.87
N PHE A 253 -25.47 -2.75 -5.62
CA PHE A 253 -24.42 -1.83 -6.00
C PHE A 253 -24.48 -1.43 -7.48
N GLU A 254 -24.57 -0.14 -7.77
CA GLU A 254 -24.73 0.39 -9.14
C GLU A 254 -23.41 0.85 -9.78
N GLY A 255 -22.34 0.90 -9.04
CA GLY A 255 -21.01 1.31 -9.51
C GLY A 255 -20.34 0.24 -10.37
N VAL A 256 -19.17 0.56 -10.91
CA VAL A 256 -18.31 -0.38 -11.65
C VAL A 256 -17.36 -1.08 -10.70
N ILE A 257 -17.36 -2.42 -10.71
CA ILE A 257 -16.40 -3.22 -9.95
C ILE A 257 -15.20 -3.59 -10.85
N HIS A 258 -14.03 -3.07 -10.53
CA HIS A 258 -12.76 -3.46 -11.13
C HIS A 258 -12.18 -4.64 -10.35
N CYS A 259 -12.15 -5.82 -10.94
CA CYS A 259 -11.73 -7.05 -10.27
C CYS A 259 -10.98 -8.01 -11.20
N ASP A 260 -10.48 -9.11 -10.65
CA ASP A 260 -10.05 -10.25 -11.45
C ASP A 260 -11.27 -11.00 -12.06
N ARG A 261 -11.05 -12.14 -12.70
CA ARG A 261 -12.15 -12.94 -13.27
C ARG A 261 -12.68 -14.02 -12.34
N ALA A 262 -12.56 -13.82 -11.01
CA ALA A 262 -13.10 -14.79 -10.08
C ALA A 262 -14.63 -14.88 -10.17
N LYS A 263 -15.14 -16.12 -10.07
CA LYS A 263 -16.56 -16.42 -10.36
C LYS A 263 -17.56 -15.67 -9.47
N MET A 264 -17.16 -15.29 -8.24
CA MET A 264 -18.06 -14.59 -7.32
C MET A 264 -18.47 -13.21 -7.83
N TYR A 265 -17.69 -12.57 -8.72
CA TYR A 265 -18.04 -11.27 -9.32
C TYR A 265 -19.00 -11.38 -10.52
N TRP A 266 -19.18 -12.58 -11.11
CA TRP A 266 -19.88 -12.70 -12.40
C TRP A 266 -21.36 -12.36 -12.36
N GLN A 267 -21.96 -12.28 -11.19
CA GLN A 267 -23.37 -11.88 -11.03
C GLN A 267 -23.55 -10.35 -11.02
N GLU A 268 -22.46 -9.61 -10.88
CA GLU A 268 -22.51 -8.17 -10.83
C GLU A 268 -22.74 -7.57 -12.22
N PRO A 269 -23.64 -6.57 -12.33
CA PRO A 269 -24.08 -6.06 -13.64
C PRO A 269 -23.01 -5.23 -14.36
N LYS A 270 -22.08 -4.60 -13.63
CA LYS A 270 -21.08 -3.68 -14.18
C LYS A 270 -19.68 -4.07 -13.74
N LEU A 271 -19.02 -4.91 -14.51
CA LEU A 271 -17.66 -5.39 -14.25
C LEU A 271 -16.64 -4.80 -15.22
N GLN A 272 -15.51 -4.40 -14.71
CA GLN A 272 -14.29 -4.14 -15.45
C GLN A 272 -13.20 -5.11 -15.01
N TRP A 273 -12.86 -6.03 -15.87
CA TRP A 273 -11.81 -7.01 -15.57
C TRP A 273 -10.42 -6.39 -15.58
N CYS A 274 -9.61 -6.81 -14.63
CA CYS A 274 -8.24 -6.34 -14.46
C CYS A 274 -7.39 -6.69 -15.69
N TRP A 275 -6.85 -5.67 -16.34
CA TRP A 275 -5.99 -5.83 -17.52
C TRP A 275 -4.72 -6.63 -17.25
N ALA A 276 -4.20 -6.61 -16.03
CA ALA A 276 -3.04 -7.43 -15.67
C ALA A 276 -3.37 -8.93 -15.77
N HIS A 277 -4.56 -9.34 -15.34
CA HIS A 277 -5.04 -10.70 -15.46
C HIS A 277 -5.37 -11.07 -16.92
N LEU A 278 -6.09 -10.21 -17.64
CA LEU A 278 -6.37 -10.43 -19.06
C LEU A 278 -5.08 -10.58 -19.89
N LYS A 279 -4.04 -9.79 -19.61
CA LYS A 279 -2.73 -9.95 -20.28
C LYS A 279 -2.08 -11.30 -19.98
N ARG A 280 -2.19 -11.81 -18.75
CA ARG A 280 -1.67 -13.14 -18.39
C ARG A 280 -2.41 -14.25 -19.13
N ASP A 281 -3.74 -14.12 -19.25
CA ASP A 281 -4.54 -15.07 -20.02
C ASP A 281 -4.18 -15.07 -21.50
N VAL A 282 -4.00 -13.92 -22.09
CA VAL A 282 -3.51 -13.79 -23.47
C VAL A 282 -2.10 -14.36 -23.60
N GLN A 283 -1.23 -14.16 -22.59
CA GLN A 283 0.10 -14.76 -22.59
C GLN A 283 0.02 -16.31 -22.52
N ALA A 284 -0.93 -16.87 -21.78
CA ALA A 284 -1.16 -18.31 -21.76
C ALA A 284 -1.48 -18.86 -23.16
N LEU A 285 -2.26 -18.11 -23.97
CA LEU A 285 -2.52 -18.51 -25.37
C LEU A 285 -1.25 -18.41 -26.24
N VAL A 286 -0.41 -17.39 -26.01
CA VAL A 286 0.90 -17.27 -26.71
C VAL A 286 1.82 -18.44 -26.38
N ASP A 287 1.80 -18.91 -25.14
CA ASP A 287 2.64 -20.01 -24.64
C ASP A 287 2.06 -21.39 -24.97
N TYR A 288 0.84 -21.45 -25.52
CA TYR A 288 0.16 -22.71 -25.79
C TYR A 288 0.86 -23.48 -26.92
N PRO A 289 0.96 -24.83 -26.86
CA PRO A 289 1.68 -25.64 -27.85
C PRO A 289 1.09 -25.59 -29.27
N ASP A 290 -0.25 -25.50 -29.39
CA ASP A 290 -0.93 -25.49 -30.68
C ASP A 290 -0.68 -24.15 -31.44
N ASN A 291 -0.30 -24.26 -32.71
CA ASN A 291 0.06 -23.12 -33.54
C ASN A 291 -1.11 -22.17 -33.85
N GLN A 292 -2.34 -22.67 -33.94
CA GLN A 292 -3.51 -21.81 -34.20
C GLN A 292 -3.84 -21.00 -32.97
N VAL A 293 -3.87 -21.63 -31.79
CA VAL A 293 -4.05 -20.94 -30.50
C VAL A 293 -2.95 -19.91 -30.25
N LYS A 294 -1.70 -20.27 -30.57
CA LYS A 294 -0.55 -19.38 -30.43
C LYS A 294 -0.66 -18.13 -31.33
N ARG A 295 -1.11 -18.31 -32.58
CA ARG A 295 -1.36 -17.19 -33.50
C ARG A 295 -2.43 -16.25 -32.91
N LEU A 296 -3.56 -16.80 -32.47
CA LEU A 296 -4.61 -16.04 -31.79
C LEU A 296 -4.06 -15.26 -30.59
N GLY A 297 -3.25 -15.91 -29.75
CA GLY A 297 -2.58 -15.26 -28.62
C GLY A 297 -1.71 -14.08 -29.04
N HIS A 298 -0.91 -14.23 -30.11
CA HIS A 298 -0.10 -13.13 -30.65
C HIS A 298 -0.94 -11.98 -31.19
N ASP A 299 -2.04 -12.27 -31.88
CA ASP A 299 -2.93 -11.25 -32.42
C ASP A 299 -3.64 -10.48 -31.29
N LEU A 300 -4.17 -11.18 -30.30
CA LEU A 300 -4.74 -10.56 -29.11
C LEU A 300 -3.71 -9.70 -28.34
N MET A 301 -2.49 -10.20 -28.17
CA MET A 301 -1.43 -9.44 -27.49
C MET A 301 -1.05 -8.18 -28.27
N ARG A 302 -1.12 -8.22 -29.61
CA ARG A 302 -0.93 -7.03 -30.46
C ARG A 302 -2.03 -5.99 -30.19
N GLN A 303 -3.30 -6.42 -30.11
CA GLN A 303 -4.42 -5.54 -29.80
C GLN A 303 -4.26 -4.92 -28.41
N VAL A 304 -3.92 -5.72 -27.40
CA VAL A 304 -3.64 -5.20 -26.04
C VAL A 304 -2.56 -4.11 -26.06
N ARG A 305 -1.46 -4.32 -26.80
CA ARG A 305 -0.39 -3.31 -26.91
C ARG A 305 -0.87 -2.02 -27.59
N LEU A 306 -1.74 -2.12 -28.61
CA LEU A 306 -2.33 -0.95 -29.29
C LEU A 306 -3.25 -0.18 -28.35
N ILE A 307 -4.10 -0.85 -27.58
CA ILE A 307 -4.97 -0.24 -26.59
C ILE A 307 -4.14 0.58 -25.60
N PHE A 308 -3.12 -0.03 -24.99
CA PHE A 308 -2.27 0.67 -24.04
C PHE A 308 -1.44 1.78 -24.67
N LYS A 309 -0.99 1.62 -25.92
CA LYS A 309 -0.32 2.70 -26.65
C LYS A 309 -1.21 3.93 -26.81
N HIS A 310 -2.47 3.74 -27.18
CA HIS A 310 -3.43 4.84 -27.32
C HIS A 310 -3.80 5.44 -25.96
N TRP A 311 -3.94 4.60 -24.94
CA TRP A 311 -4.19 5.04 -23.57
C TRP A 311 -3.07 5.92 -23.02
N HIS A 312 -1.79 5.53 -23.16
CA HIS A 312 -0.65 6.34 -22.71
C HIS A 312 -0.60 7.68 -23.46
N ARG A 313 -0.79 7.67 -24.79
CA ARG A 313 -0.84 8.91 -25.57
C ARG A 313 -1.96 9.85 -25.14
N TYR A 314 -3.08 9.31 -24.67
CA TYR A 314 -4.14 10.10 -24.08
C TYR A 314 -3.74 10.65 -22.70
N GLN A 315 -3.12 9.85 -21.85
CA GLN A 315 -2.64 10.29 -20.55
C GLN A 315 -1.51 11.34 -20.64
N ASP A 316 -0.64 11.18 -21.64
CA ASP A 316 0.45 12.11 -21.93
C ASP A 316 -0.02 13.36 -22.71
N GLU A 317 -1.34 13.55 -22.85
CA GLU A 317 -2.00 14.66 -23.56
C GLU A 317 -1.62 14.80 -25.04
N GLU A 318 -0.97 13.79 -25.66
CA GLU A 318 -0.64 13.79 -27.09
C GLU A 318 -1.89 13.70 -27.99
N ILE A 319 -2.98 13.11 -27.49
CA ILE A 319 -4.25 12.98 -28.20
C ILE A 319 -5.41 13.32 -27.27
N GLY A 320 -6.42 14.03 -27.77
CA GLY A 320 -7.64 14.32 -27.02
C GLY A 320 -8.59 13.12 -26.94
N TRP A 321 -9.59 13.21 -26.03
CA TRP A 321 -10.57 12.17 -25.76
C TRP A 321 -11.30 11.65 -27.00
N GLU A 322 -11.75 12.52 -27.89
CA GLU A 322 -12.46 12.12 -29.12
C GLU A 322 -11.59 11.26 -30.06
N ARG A 323 -10.29 11.59 -30.16
CA ARG A 323 -9.36 10.79 -30.95
C ARG A 323 -9.07 9.47 -30.29
N PHE A 324 -8.88 9.45 -28.96
CA PHE A 324 -8.71 8.23 -28.19
C PHE A 324 -9.91 7.29 -28.38
N ARG A 325 -11.14 7.80 -28.21
CA ARG A 325 -12.37 7.00 -28.39
C ARG A 325 -12.46 6.39 -29.78
N ARG A 326 -12.15 7.14 -30.85
CA ARG A 326 -12.10 6.60 -32.23
C ARG A 326 -11.08 5.49 -32.41
N CYS A 327 -9.89 5.63 -31.82
CA CYS A 327 -8.86 4.59 -31.84
C CYS A 327 -9.35 3.30 -31.14
N MET A 328 -10.07 3.42 -30.02
CA MET A 328 -10.60 2.28 -29.29
C MET A 328 -11.69 1.53 -30.05
N VAL A 329 -12.61 2.22 -30.73
CA VAL A 329 -13.64 1.61 -31.61
C VAL A 329 -12.97 0.86 -32.77
N TRP A 330 -11.94 1.43 -33.39
CA TRP A 330 -11.23 0.80 -34.51
C TRP A 330 -10.48 -0.46 -34.11
N THR A 331 -9.84 -0.47 -32.94
CA THR A 331 -9.19 -1.68 -32.37
C THR A 331 -10.21 -2.78 -32.07
N GLY A 332 -11.43 -2.46 -31.61
CA GLY A 332 -12.52 -3.41 -31.39
C GLY A 332 -13.03 -4.07 -32.68
N HIS A 333 -13.06 -3.36 -33.80
CA HIS A 333 -13.49 -3.91 -35.10
C HIS A 333 -12.47 -4.84 -35.76
N MET A 334 -11.18 -4.68 -35.46
CA MET A 334 -10.11 -5.55 -35.99
C MET A 334 -10.08 -6.93 -35.33
N GLY A 335 -10.68 -7.09 -34.14
CA GLY A 335 -10.82 -8.37 -33.44
C GLY A 335 -11.93 -9.27 -33.98
N ASN A 336 -12.78 -8.77 -34.88
CA ASN A 336 -13.92 -9.48 -35.46
C ASN A 336 -13.67 -9.99 -36.90
N ARG A 337 -12.43 -10.04 -37.38
CA ARG A 337 -12.07 -10.59 -38.69
C ARG A 337 -11.26 -11.88 -38.59
#